data_6286ebd93c3fc0fc6e9c646b4353fb17
#
_entry.id   6286ebd93c3fc0fc6e9c646b4353fb17
#
_cell.length_a   1.000
_cell.length_b   1.000
_cell.length_c   1.000
_cell.angle_alpha   90.00
_cell.angle_beta   90.00
_cell.angle_gamma   90.00
#
_symmetry.space_group_name_H-M   'P 1'
#
loop_
_entity.id
_entity.type
_entity.pdbx_description
1 polymer ?
#
loop_
_entity_poly.entity_id
_entity_poly.type
_entity_poly.pdbx_seq_one_letter_code
_entity_poly.pdbx_strand_id
1 'polypeptide(L)'
;ALSNAPVPVLWWLHDAFAGYPHIAHQIPRKLGENIRLYSVGSHAANAMHSVRPEFNIRPLIYGLPDYAAEKFSHYDLSYAGGRPLFATVGSFENRKGQDIFCKAIRLLPPETMKKASFLFVGKAAEAEMMDAVRSLTADCPDNVFYVKRLTRDEIKSLMAQCTCLVCASRDDPMPTFVTEGLIFGKPAIVSEHTGTAGLITEGVDGFVYEDDDPEKLAERLAWAIEHPEKLAAMRPACRELYESHYSKQAFSDSLQQAVKELTGE
;
A
#
# COMPACT_ATOMS: atom_id res chain seq x y z
N ALA A 1 -21.50 20.51 -14.59
CA ALA A 1 -22.51 19.63 -15.21
C ALA A 1 -23.21 18.76 -14.15
N LEU A 2 -22.47 18.03 -13.29
CA LEU A 2 -23.05 17.10 -12.29
C LEU A 2 -23.79 17.81 -11.15
N SER A 3 -23.41 19.05 -10.78
CA SER A 3 -24.05 19.81 -9.70
C SER A 3 -25.54 20.11 -9.94
N ASN A 4 -25.99 20.05 -11.21
CA ASN A 4 -27.37 20.30 -11.61
C ASN A 4 -28.08 19.02 -12.08
N ALA A 5 -27.46 17.85 -11.87
CA ALA A 5 -28.09 16.58 -12.20
C ALA A 5 -29.30 16.34 -11.26
N PRO A 6 -30.43 15.82 -11.76
CA PRO A 6 -31.62 15.56 -10.94
C PRO A 6 -31.49 14.27 -10.10
N VAL A 7 -30.25 13.71 -9.99
CA VAL A 7 -29.95 12.45 -9.31
C VAL A 7 -28.86 12.66 -8.29
N PRO A 8 -28.82 11.87 -7.21
CA PRO A 8 -27.70 11.83 -6.27
C PRO A 8 -26.43 11.40 -6.97
N VAL A 9 -25.30 12.02 -6.59
CA VAL A 9 -23.97 11.75 -7.16
C VAL A 9 -22.99 11.40 -6.06
N LEU A 10 -22.44 10.20 -6.11
CA LEU A 10 -21.30 9.80 -5.32
C LEU A 10 -20.02 10.06 -6.14
N TRP A 11 -19.19 10.98 -5.68
CA TRP A 11 -17.89 11.25 -6.29
C TRP A 11 -16.79 10.57 -5.46
N TRP A 12 -16.19 9.52 -6.00
CA TRP A 12 -15.22 8.70 -5.29
C TRP A 12 -13.82 8.98 -5.81
N LEU A 13 -12.94 9.48 -4.94
CA LEU A 13 -11.56 9.83 -5.22
C LEU A 13 -10.67 8.59 -5.03
N HIS A 14 -10.01 8.19 -6.11
CA HIS A 14 -9.07 7.05 -6.13
C HIS A 14 -7.61 7.46 -6.25
N ASP A 15 -7.34 8.71 -6.62
CA ASP A 15 -6.00 9.21 -6.88
C ASP A 15 -5.66 10.37 -5.95
N ALA A 16 -4.41 10.40 -5.51
CA ALA A 16 -3.77 11.56 -4.90
C ALA A 16 -3.12 12.39 -6.01
N PHE A 17 -3.96 13.02 -6.84
CA PHE A 17 -3.51 13.67 -8.05
C PHE A 17 -2.67 14.91 -7.77
N ALA A 18 -1.34 14.80 -7.93
CA ALA A 18 -0.39 15.90 -7.76
C ALA A 18 -0.68 17.14 -8.67
N GLY A 19 -1.49 16.94 -9.72
CA GLY A 19 -1.95 18.01 -10.61
C GLY A 19 -3.14 18.81 -10.10
N TYR A 20 -3.76 18.48 -8.96
CA TYR A 20 -4.90 19.25 -8.43
C TYR A 20 -4.61 20.77 -8.31
N PRO A 21 -3.46 21.24 -7.84
CA PRO A 21 -3.16 22.67 -7.82
C PRO A 21 -3.24 23.33 -9.21
N HIS A 22 -2.80 22.64 -10.26
CA HIS A 22 -2.82 23.16 -11.63
C HIS A 22 -4.22 23.26 -12.22
N ILE A 23 -5.15 22.41 -11.81
CA ILE A 23 -6.56 22.42 -12.26
C ILE A 23 -7.52 22.98 -11.21
N ALA A 24 -7.00 23.57 -10.13
CA ALA A 24 -7.81 24.08 -9.02
C ALA A 24 -8.92 25.05 -9.49
N HIS A 25 -8.66 25.83 -10.56
CA HIS A 25 -9.64 26.73 -11.15
C HIS A 25 -10.83 26.00 -11.83
N GLN A 26 -10.66 24.73 -12.19
CA GLN A 26 -11.68 23.89 -12.80
C GLN A 26 -12.52 23.13 -11.75
N ILE A 27 -12.00 22.99 -10.52
CA ILE A 27 -12.68 22.33 -9.43
C ILE A 27 -13.62 23.37 -8.77
N PRO A 28 -14.94 23.15 -8.74
CA PRO A 28 -15.88 24.10 -8.17
C PRO A 28 -15.56 24.37 -6.68
N ARG A 29 -15.81 25.60 -6.22
CA ARG A 29 -15.66 25.95 -4.79
C ARG A 29 -16.80 25.40 -3.92
N LYS A 30 -17.96 25.15 -4.53
CA LYS A 30 -19.11 24.52 -3.87
C LYS A 30 -19.64 23.40 -4.75
N LEU A 31 -19.94 22.31 -4.12
CA LEU A 31 -20.62 21.19 -4.77
C LEU A 31 -22.15 21.41 -4.71
N GLY A 32 -22.84 20.81 -5.67
CA GLY A 32 -24.30 20.71 -5.59
C GLY A 32 -24.74 19.89 -4.37
N GLU A 33 -25.92 20.20 -3.84
CA GLU A 33 -26.46 19.48 -2.67
C GLU A 33 -26.68 18.00 -2.93
N ASN A 34 -26.76 17.62 -4.21
CA ASN A 34 -26.88 16.24 -4.68
C ASN A 34 -25.52 15.48 -4.73
N ILE A 35 -24.37 16.12 -4.46
CA ILE A 35 -23.03 15.50 -4.56
C ILE A 35 -22.45 15.22 -3.18
N ARG A 36 -21.93 14.03 -2.98
CA ARG A 36 -21.09 13.66 -1.83
C ARG A 36 -19.75 13.15 -2.30
N LEU A 37 -18.67 13.56 -1.60
CA LEU A 37 -17.32 13.12 -1.88
C LEU A 37 -16.91 12.01 -0.93
N TYR A 38 -16.30 11.02 -1.53
CA TYR A 38 -15.65 9.90 -0.82
C TYR A 38 -14.23 9.72 -1.33
N SER A 39 -13.37 9.12 -0.52
CA SER A 39 -12.00 8.76 -0.91
C SER A 39 -11.65 7.35 -0.46
N VAL A 40 -10.75 6.71 -1.20
CA VAL A 40 -10.23 5.38 -0.86
C VAL A 40 -9.32 5.39 0.37
N GLY A 41 -8.83 6.57 0.78
CA GLY A 41 -7.96 6.72 1.94
C GLY A 41 -7.63 8.18 2.22
N SER A 42 -6.97 8.43 3.36
CA SER A 42 -6.59 9.77 3.81
C SER A 42 -5.69 10.49 2.81
N HIS A 43 -4.78 9.77 2.14
CA HIS A 43 -3.84 10.35 1.18
C HIS A 43 -4.58 10.97 -0.03
N ALA A 44 -5.57 10.28 -0.60
CA ALA A 44 -6.40 10.83 -1.67
C ALA A 44 -7.28 12.00 -1.20
N ALA A 45 -7.82 11.94 0.02
CA ALA A 45 -8.56 13.04 0.61
C ALA A 45 -7.68 14.28 0.81
N ASN A 46 -6.47 14.12 1.35
CA ASN A 46 -5.52 15.20 1.59
C ASN A 46 -5.09 15.89 0.30
N ALA A 47 -4.89 15.14 -0.78
CA ALA A 47 -4.60 15.69 -2.10
C ALA A 47 -5.72 16.63 -2.58
N MET A 48 -6.99 16.28 -2.42
CA MET A 48 -8.12 17.15 -2.75
C MET A 48 -8.22 18.33 -1.76
N HIS A 49 -8.00 18.10 -0.47
CA HIS A 49 -8.01 19.15 0.54
C HIS A 49 -6.93 20.22 0.33
N SER A 50 -5.83 19.89 -0.33
CA SER A 50 -4.78 20.88 -0.68
C SER A 50 -5.32 22.02 -1.56
N VAL A 51 -6.40 21.80 -2.29
CA VAL A 51 -7.02 22.79 -3.19
C VAL A 51 -8.46 23.16 -2.80
N ARG A 52 -9.11 22.30 -2.01
CA ARG A 52 -10.49 22.49 -1.51
C ARG A 52 -10.59 22.03 -0.07
N PRO A 53 -10.01 22.77 0.88
CA PRO A 53 -10.02 22.40 2.30
C PRO A 53 -11.44 22.41 2.90
N GLU A 54 -12.36 23.12 2.25
CA GLU A 54 -13.77 23.20 2.66
C GLU A 54 -14.61 21.96 2.31
N PHE A 55 -14.09 21.03 1.50
CA PHE A 55 -14.86 19.84 1.12
C PHE A 55 -14.92 18.84 2.26
N ASN A 56 -16.14 18.36 2.53
CA ASN A 56 -16.33 17.21 3.42
C ASN A 56 -16.12 15.92 2.62
N ILE A 57 -14.99 15.25 2.82
CA ILE A 57 -14.60 14.01 2.15
C ILE A 57 -14.67 12.88 3.16
N ARG A 58 -15.48 11.87 2.88
CA ARG A 58 -15.69 10.71 3.75
C ARG A 58 -14.88 9.52 3.26
N PRO A 59 -14.44 8.60 4.14
CA PRO A 59 -13.79 7.39 3.70
C PRO A 59 -14.79 6.44 3.01
N LEU A 60 -14.37 5.85 1.91
CA LEU A 60 -15.01 4.71 1.26
C LEU A 60 -13.89 3.82 0.69
N ILE A 61 -13.43 2.90 1.52
CA ILE A 61 -12.31 2.03 1.19
C ILE A 61 -12.85 0.87 0.35
N TYR A 62 -12.15 0.50 -0.73
CA TYR A 62 -12.56 -0.62 -1.57
C TYR A 62 -12.39 -1.97 -0.84
N GLY A 63 -13.25 -2.93 -1.18
CA GLY A 63 -13.19 -4.28 -0.63
C GLY A 63 -12.46 -5.26 -1.55
N LEU A 64 -11.65 -6.14 -0.97
CA LEU A 64 -11.08 -7.29 -1.65
C LEU A 64 -11.76 -8.59 -1.15
N PRO A 65 -11.87 -9.61 -2.02
CA PRO A 65 -12.33 -10.93 -1.58
C PRO A 65 -11.29 -11.57 -0.65
N ASP A 66 -11.75 -12.28 0.37
CA ASP A 66 -10.88 -13.12 1.17
C ASP A 66 -10.55 -14.41 0.40
N TYR A 67 -9.33 -14.51 -0.05
CA TYR A 67 -8.82 -15.68 -0.76
C TYR A 67 -7.75 -16.44 0.03
N ALA A 68 -7.61 -16.19 1.34
CA ALA A 68 -6.62 -16.89 2.16
C ALA A 68 -6.88 -18.39 2.25
N ALA A 69 -8.16 -18.81 2.14
CA ALA A 69 -8.57 -20.22 2.14
C ALA A 69 -8.66 -20.83 0.73
N GLU A 70 -8.47 -20.05 -0.35
CA GLU A 70 -8.50 -20.56 -1.70
C GLU A 70 -7.29 -21.46 -1.99
N LYS A 71 -7.46 -22.39 -2.93
CA LYS A 71 -6.32 -23.14 -3.48
C LYS A 71 -5.68 -22.33 -4.59
N PHE A 72 -4.37 -22.16 -4.51
CA PHE A 72 -3.56 -21.48 -5.53
C PHE A 72 -2.26 -22.25 -5.76
N SER A 73 -1.61 -21.99 -6.90
CA SER A 73 -0.34 -22.61 -7.26
C SER A 73 0.77 -22.14 -6.32
N HIS A 74 1.60 -23.06 -5.84
CA HIS A 74 2.76 -22.69 -5.05
C HIS A 74 3.81 -21.99 -5.94
N TYR A 75 4.27 -20.83 -5.50
CA TYR A 75 5.40 -20.12 -6.10
C TYR A 75 6.68 -20.49 -5.36
N ASP A 76 7.68 -20.98 -6.09
CA ASP A 76 8.94 -21.39 -5.50
C ASP A 76 9.77 -20.16 -5.08
N LEU A 77 10.00 -20.04 -3.78
CA LEU A 77 10.82 -19.02 -3.14
C LEU A 77 12.13 -19.59 -2.58
N SER A 78 12.55 -20.79 -3.02
CA SER A 78 13.76 -21.46 -2.53
C SER A 78 15.03 -20.61 -2.71
N TYR A 79 15.07 -19.75 -3.74
CA TYR A 79 16.15 -18.80 -3.97
C TYR A 79 16.34 -17.78 -2.84
N ALA A 80 15.31 -17.54 -2.04
CA ALA A 80 15.40 -16.67 -0.86
C ALA A 80 16.14 -17.33 0.32
N GLY A 81 16.55 -18.61 0.19
CA GLY A 81 17.38 -19.31 1.15
C GLY A 81 16.72 -19.57 2.51
N GLY A 82 15.39 -19.58 2.58
CA GLY A 82 14.64 -19.79 3.83
C GLY A 82 14.72 -18.64 4.85
N ARG A 83 15.32 -17.51 4.45
CA ARG A 83 15.41 -16.30 5.28
C ARG A 83 14.06 -15.57 5.33
N PRO A 84 13.79 -14.76 6.39
CA PRO A 84 12.69 -13.82 6.38
C PRO A 84 12.65 -13.01 5.10
N LEU A 85 11.49 -13.03 4.40
CA LEU A 85 11.32 -12.42 3.09
C LEU A 85 10.52 -11.12 3.20
N PHE A 86 11.17 -10.03 2.80
CA PHE A 86 10.56 -8.70 2.69
C PHE A 86 10.25 -8.44 1.21
N ALA A 87 8.98 -8.20 0.87
CA ALA A 87 8.56 -8.09 -0.51
C ALA A 87 7.87 -6.76 -0.82
N THR A 88 8.16 -6.22 -2.01
CA THR A 88 7.42 -5.11 -2.62
C THR A 88 6.87 -5.53 -3.98
N VAL A 89 5.64 -5.11 -4.29
CA VAL A 89 4.95 -5.46 -5.55
C VAL A 89 4.41 -4.20 -6.19
N GLY A 90 4.86 -3.92 -7.40
CA GLY A 90 4.40 -2.76 -8.19
C GLY A 90 5.32 -2.47 -9.36
N SER A 91 4.85 -1.69 -10.32
CA SER A 91 5.69 -1.20 -11.41
C SER A 91 6.88 -0.40 -10.89
N PHE A 92 8.04 -0.54 -11.54
CA PHE A 92 9.21 0.27 -11.21
C PHE A 92 9.02 1.67 -11.80
N GLU A 93 8.68 2.60 -10.93
CA GLU A 93 8.43 4.01 -11.25
C GLU A 93 8.73 4.89 -10.03
N ASN A 94 9.06 6.15 -10.24
CA ASN A 94 9.48 7.07 -9.17
C ASN A 94 8.43 7.15 -8.04
N ARG A 95 7.16 7.15 -8.40
CA ARG A 95 6.05 7.18 -7.45
C ARG A 95 6.05 6.01 -6.44
N LYS A 96 6.57 4.85 -6.84
CA LYS A 96 6.58 3.63 -6.01
C LYS A 96 7.79 3.50 -5.08
N GLY A 97 8.79 4.37 -5.20
CA GLY A 97 9.87 4.51 -4.21
C GLY A 97 10.76 3.29 -4.03
N GLN A 98 10.90 2.42 -5.04
CA GLN A 98 11.77 1.23 -4.92
C GLN A 98 13.24 1.61 -4.64
N ASP A 99 13.68 2.78 -5.08
CA ASP A 99 15.01 3.33 -4.78
C ASP A 99 15.18 3.66 -3.28
N ILE A 100 14.11 4.13 -2.61
CA ILE A 100 14.11 4.37 -1.15
C ILE A 100 14.31 3.03 -0.43
N PHE A 101 13.57 2.00 -0.83
CA PHE A 101 13.72 0.67 -0.24
C PHE A 101 15.14 0.10 -0.46
N CYS A 102 15.71 0.25 -1.66
CA CYS A 102 17.10 -0.17 -1.92
C CYS A 102 18.12 0.61 -1.07
N LYS A 103 17.96 1.92 -0.92
CA LYS A 103 18.81 2.74 -0.04
C LYS A 103 18.70 2.28 1.41
N ALA A 104 17.49 1.99 1.90
CA ALA A 104 17.27 1.46 3.24
C ALA A 104 17.96 0.11 3.45
N ILE A 105 17.90 -0.81 2.47
CA ILE A 105 18.62 -2.09 2.54
C ILE A 105 20.12 -1.86 2.69
N ARG A 106 20.70 -0.90 1.98
CA ARG A 106 22.14 -0.58 2.05
C ARG A 106 22.57 0.03 3.39
N LEU A 107 21.65 0.68 4.09
CA LEU A 107 21.89 1.25 5.42
C LEU A 107 21.82 0.21 6.54
N LEU A 108 21.32 -0.99 6.27
CA LEU A 108 21.30 -2.07 7.25
C LEU A 108 22.74 -2.48 7.64
N PRO A 109 22.99 -2.78 8.92
CA PRO A 109 24.24 -3.43 9.32
C PRO A 109 24.44 -4.71 8.50
N PRO A 110 25.67 -5.01 8.01
CA PRO A 110 25.92 -6.18 7.17
C PRO A 110 25.42 -7.50 7.76
N GLU A 111 25.54 -7.68 9.07
CA GLU A 111 25.08 -8.90 9.75
C GLU A 111 23.55 -8.98 9.87
N THR A 112 22.86 -7.86 9.94
CA THR A 112 21.40 -7.80 9.88
C THR A 112 20.89 -8.06 8.46
N MET A 113 21.50 -7.43 7.46
CA MET A 113 21.14 -7.62 6.04
C MET A 113 21.23 -9.10 5.62
N LYS A 114 22.29 -9.83 6.03
CA LYS A 114 22.49 -11.25 5.72
C LYS A 114 21.38 -12.17 6.25
N LYS A 115 20.65 -11.74 7.27
CA LYS A 115 19.56 -12.53 7.88
C LYS A 115 18.26 -12.49 7.09
N ALA A 116 18.12 -11.60 6.10
CA ALA A 116 16.88 -11.40 5.36
C ALA A 116 17.08 -11.53 3.85
N SER A 117 15.96 -11.69 3.15
CA SER A 117 15.87 -11.62 1.68
C SER A 117 14.86 -10.54 1.29
N PHE A 118 15.15 -9.86 0.18
CA PHE A 118 14.37 -8.74 -0.31
C PHE A 118 13.92 -9.01 -1.74
N LEU A 119 12.61 -9.01 -1.98
CA LEU A 119 12.03 -9.33 -3.29
C LEU A 119 11.30 -8.14 -3.88
N PHE A 120 11.68 -7.77 -5.08
CA PHE A 120 11.04 -6.74 -5.89
C PHE A 120 10.29 -7.41 -7.04
N VAL A 121 8.98 -7.22 -7.08
CA VAL A 121 8.11 -7.78 -8.12
C VAL A 121 7.49 -6.66 -8.92
N GLY A 122 7.76 -6.61 -10.24
CA GLY A 122 7.13 -5.61 -11.09
C GLY A 122 7.79 -5.46 -12.46
N LYS A 123 7.08 -4.78 -13.36
CA LYS A 123 7.61 -4.37 -14.66
C LYS A 123 8.32 -3.02 -14.52
N ALA A 124 9.36 -2.82 -15.31
CA ALA A 124 9.93 -1.49 -15.50
C ALA A 124 8.93 -0.63 -16.29
N ALA A 125 8.29 0.31 -15.60
CA ALA A 125 7.51 1.37 -16.25
C ALA A 125 8.42 2.53 -16.62
N GLU A 126 9.42 2.82 -15.76
CA GLU A 126 10.50 3.77 -15.99
C GLU A 126 11.83 3.02 -15.98
N ALA A 127 12.58 3.10 -17.08
CA ALA A 127 13.86 2.40 -17.21
C ALA A 127 14.88 2.91 -16.18
N GLU A 128 14.91 4.22 -15.96
CA GLU A 128 15.80 4.89 -15.02
C GLU A 128 15.61 4.38 -13.59
N MET A 129 14.36 4.11 -13.17
CA MET A 129 14.08 3.54 -11.85
C MET A 129 14.62 2.13 -11.73
N MET A 130 14.44 1.29 -12.75
CA MET A 130 14.97 -0.08 -12.75
C MET A 130 16.50 -0.09 -12.71
N ASP A 131 17.14 0.81 -13.47
CA ASP A 131 18.61 0.92 -13.50
C ASP A 131 19.15 1.45 -12.17
N ALA A 132 18.48 2.42 -11.54
CA ALA A 132 18.82 2.90 -10.21
C ALA A 132 18.72 1.79 -9.15
N VAL A 133 17.63 1.02 -9.17
CA VAL A 133 17.42 -0.11 -8.25
C VAL A 133 18.50 -1.17 -8.41
N ARG A 134 18.84 -1.56 -9.65
CA ARG A 134 19.89 -2.53 -9.92
C ARG A 134 21.26 -2.05 -9.47
N SER A 135 21.57 -0.78 -9.75
CA SER A 135 22.85 -0.16 -9.32
C SER A 135 22.97 -0.12 -7.80
N LEU A 136 21.87 0.29 -7.11
CA LEU A 136 21.86 0.37 -5.66
C LEU A 136 22.02 -0.97 -4.94
N THR A 137 21.70 -2.09 -5.61
CA THR A 137 21.72 -3.43 -5.00
C THR A 137 22.74 -4.37 -5.64
N ALA A 138 23.64 -3.88 -6.48
CA ALA A 138 24.63 -4.66 -7.19
C ALA A 138 25.57 -5.44 -6.24
N ASP A 139 25.82 -4.92 -5.06
CA ASP A 139 26.70 -5.52 -4.01
C ASP A 139 25.93 -6.48 -3.07
N CYS A 140 24.62 -6.70 -3.31
CA CYS A 140 23.77 -7.55 -2.46
C CYS A 140 23.13 -8.71 -3.25
N PRO A 141 23.85 -9.43 -4.14
CA PRO A 141 23.25 -10.38 -5.08
C PRO A 141 22.62 -11.59 -4.39
N ASP A 142 23.08 -11.94 -3.18
CA ASP A 142 22.59 -13.09 -2.43
C ASP A 142 21.35 -12.80 -1.59
N ASN A 143 20.94 -11.52 -1.49
CA ASN A 143 19.86 -11.09 -0.63
C ASN A 143 18.74 -10.36 -1.38
N VAL A 144 19.01 -9.80 -2.57
CA VAL A 144 18.05 -8.99 -3.33
C VAL A 144 17.70 -9.68 -4.64
N PHE A 145 16.40 -9.87 -4.86
CA PHE A 145 15.85 -10.61 -5.99
C PHE A 145 14.84 -9.77 -6.77
N TYR A 146 14.79 -10.00 -8.08
CA TYR A 146 13.87 -9.28 -8.99
C TYR A 146 13.06 -10.26 -9.80
N VAL A 147 11.75 -10.07 -9.79
CA VAL A 147 10.81 -10.82 -10.62
C VAL A 147 9.97 -9.86 -11.43
N LYS A 148 10.05 -9.98 -12.76
CA LYS A 148 9.39 -9.05 -13.68
C LYS A 148 7.86 -9.10 -13.58
N ARG A 149 7.30 -10.28 -13.30
CA ARG A 149 5.85 -10.49 -13.26
C ARG A 149 5.53 -11.81 -12.56
N LEU A 150 4.49 -11.76 -11.75
CA LEU A 150 3.82 -12.93 -11.20
C LEU A 150 2.37 -12.99 -11.71
N THR A 151 1.83 -14.18 -11.82
CA THR A 151 0.41 -14.43 -12.03
C THR A 151 -0.37 -14.12 -10.74
N ARG A 152 -1.69 -14.08 -10.82
CA ARG A 152 -2.54 -13.87 -9.64
C ARG A 152 -2.29 -14.92 -8.54
N ASP A 153 -2.17 -16.19 -8.93
CA ASP A 153 -1.93 -17.28 -7.99
C ASP A 153 -0.54 -17.23 -7.36
N GLU A 154 0.48 -16.86 -8.15
CA GLU A 154 1.83 -16.66 -7.64
C GLU A 154 1.90 -15.46 -6.67
N ILE A 155 1.14 -14.40 -6.91
CA ILE A 155 1.00 -13.29 -5.94
C ILE A 155 0.37 -13.78 -4.64
N LYS A 156 -0.74 -14.53 -4.68
CA LYS A 156 -1.33 -15.13 -3.48
C LYS A 156 -0.32 -16.00 -2.73
N SER A 157 0.43 -16.82 -3.47
CA SER A 157 1.47 -17.67 -2.90
C SER A 157 2.60 -16.86 -2.27
N LEU A 158 3.04 -15.78 -2.91
CA LEU A 158 4.02 -14.85 -2.33
C LEU A 158 3.49 -14.23 -1.02
N MET A 159 2.23 -13.72 -1.03
CA MET A 159 1.61 -13.13 0.16
C MET A 159 1.50 -14.15 1.31
N ALA A 160 1.17 -15.40 1.01
CA ALA A 160 1.12 -16.46 2.02
C ALA A 160 2.48 -16.77 2.64
N GLN A 161 3.57 -16.63 1.89
CA GLN A 161 4.91 -17.07 2.27
C GLN A 161 5.82 -15.94 2.77
N CYS A 162 5.63 -14.68 2.30
CA CYS A 162 6.48 -13.57 2.74
C CYS A 162 6.33 -13.32 4.25
N THR A 163 7.34 -12.67 4.82
CA THR A 163 7.37 -12.32 6.25
C THR A 163 6.71 -10.97 6.48
N CYS A 164 7.05 -9.99 5.64
CA CYS A 164 6.58 -8.61 5.76
C CYS A 164 6.55 -7.97 4.37
N LEU A 165 5.62 -7.05 4.16
CA LEU A 165 5.56 -6.23 2.96
C LEU A 165 6.23 -4.88 3.19
N VAL A 166 6.82 -4.31 2.14
CA VAL A 166 7.42 -2.97 2.18
C VAL A 166 6.82 -2.12 1.08
N CYS A 167 6.13 -1.06 1.46
CA CYS A 167 5.54 -0.09 0.56
C CYS A 167 6.22 1.27 0.73
N ALA A 168 7.29 1.50 -0.03
CA ALA A 168 8.09 2.71 0.03
C ALA A 168 7.58 3.82 -0.90
N SER A 169 6.29 3.78 -1.26
CA SER A 169 5.71 4.70 -2.24
C SER A 169 5.75 6.15 -1.77
N ARG A 170 6.19 7.05 -2.65
CA ARG A 170 6.07 8.52 -2.49
C ARG A 170 4.65 9.02 -2.68
N ASP A 171 3.83 8.22 -3.37
CA ASP A 171 2.44 8.52 -3.63
C ASP A 171 1.69 7.23 -3.99
N ASP A 172 0.86 6.75 -3.07
CA ASP A 172 -0.03 5.63 -3.34
C ASP A 172 -1.35 5.79 -2.56
N PRO A 173 -2.43 6.13 -3.22
CA PRO A 173 -3.73 6.34 -2.56
C PRO A 173 -4.22 5.15 -1.72
N MET A 174 -3.92 3.92 -2.18
CA MET A 174 -4.24 2.70 -1.46
C MET A 174 -3.51 1.50 -2.11
N PRO A 175 -2.33 1.12 -1.61
CA PRO A 175 -1.53 0.05 -2.21
C PRO A 175 -2.19 -1.32 -2.06
N THR A 176 -2.74 -1.85 -3.15
CA THR A 176 -3.50 -3.11 -3.16
C THR A 176 -2.68 -4.29 -2.64
N PHE A 177 -1.38 -4.36 -2.94
CA PHE A 177 -0.55 -5.48 -2.50
C PHE A 177 -0.37 -5.53 -0.98
N VAL A 178 -0.42 -4.38 -0.29
CA VAL A 178 -0.42 -4.32 1.19
C VAL A 178 -1.70 -4.95 1.72
N THR A 179 -2.85 -4.56 1.17
CA THR A 179 -4.15 -5.17 1.53
C THR A 179 -4.17 -6.68 1.25
N GLU A 180 -3.59 -7.10 0.12
CA GLU A 180 -3.43 -8.53 -0.22
C GLU A 180 -2.60 -9.28 0.82
N GLY A 181 -1.55 -8.65 1.37
CA GLY A 181 -0.79 -9.21 2.48
C GLY A 181 -1.57 -9.33 3.77
N LEU A 182 -2.38 -8.32 4.11
CA LEU A 182 -3.24 -8.34 5.29
C LEU A 182 -4.25 -9.50 5.26
N ILE A 183 -4.74 -9.92 4.07
CA ILE A 183 -5.57 -11.12 3.90
C ILE A 183 -4.87 -12.37 4.47
N PHE A 184 -3.55 -12.48 4.33
CA PHE A 184 -2.75 -13.58 4.87
C PHE A 184 -2.17 -13.29 6.25
N GLY A 185 -2.57 -12.18 6.87
CA GLY A 185 -2.05 -11.75 8.18
C GLY A 185 -0.59 -11.32 8.14
N LYS A 186 -0.16 -10.70 7.04
CA LYS A 186 1.21 -10.19 6.91
C LYS A 186 1.27 -8.72 7.26
N PRO A 187 2.14 -8.33 8.21
CA PRO A 187 2.37 -6.92 8.51
C PRO A 187 3.07 -6.22 7.33
N ALA A 188 2.94 -4.90 7.30
CA ALA A 188 3.60 -4.08 6.31
C ALA A 188 4.37 -2.94 6.96
N ILE A 189 5.48 -2.54 6.34
CA ILE A 189 6.15 -1.27 6.59
C ILE A 189 5.77 -0.35 5.44
N VAL A 190 5.07 0.73 5.73
CA VAL A 190 4.52 1.62 4.69
C VAL A 190 5.02 3.05 4.88
N SER A 191 5.16 3.78 3.78
CA SER A 191 5.37 5.23 3.82
C SER A 191 4.10 5.95 4.28
N GLU A 192 4.25 7.06 4.99
CA GLU A 192 3.15 7.96 5.36
C GLU A 192 2.37 8.49 4.13
N HIS A 193 2.99 8.49 2.95
CA HIS A 193 2.40 8.91 1.68
C HIS A 193 1.53 7.83 1.02
N THR A 194 1.06 6.88 1.82
CA THR A 194 0.12 5.84 1.37
C THR A 194 -1.22 5.95 2.10
N GLY A 195 -2.32 5.62 1.41
CA GLY A 195 -3.64 5.61 2.04
C GLY A 195 -3.76 4.56 3.15
N THR A 196 -2.93 3.53 3.14
CA THR A 196 -2.87 2.49 4.16
C THR A 196 -2.27 3.01 5.48
N ALA A 197 -1.36 3.99 5.42
CA ALA A 197 -0.66 4.50 6.60
C ALA A 197 -1.63 5.00 7.70
N GLY A 198 -2.73 5.65 7.30
CA GLY A 198 -3.73 6.15 8.24
C GLY A 198 -4.54 5.07 8.98
N LEU A 199 -4.38 3.80 8.61
CA LEU A 199 -5.10 2.66 9.20
C LEU A 199 -4.16 1.72 9.98
N ILE A 200 -2.85 1.81 9.75
CA ILE A 200 -1.85 1.00 10.46
C ILE A 200 -1.72 1.49 11.91
N THR A 201 -1.77 0.54 12.83
CA THR A 201 -1.44 0.75 14.23
C THR A 201 0.00 0.30 14.48
N GLU A 202 0.87 1.27 14.75
CA GLU A 202 2.32 1.08 14.90
C GLU A 202 2.66 -0.05 15.87
N GLY A 203 3.41 -1.05 15.41
CA GLY A 203 3.85 -2.20 16.20
C GLY A 203 2.77 -3.23 16.52
N VAL A 204 1.53 -3.07 16.02
CA VAL A 204 0.39 -3.99 16.23
C VAL A 204 0.07 -4.76 14.96
N ASP A 205 -0.08 -4.08 13.83
CA ASP A 205 -0.40 -4.67 12.53
C ASP A 205 0.53 -4.23 11.41
N GLY A 206 1.51 -3.34 11.72
CA GLY A 206 2.52 -2.86 10.79
C GLY A 206 3.32 -1.71 11.36
N PHE A 207 4.00 -0.99 10.47
CA PHE A 207 4.81 0.17 10.79
C PHE A 207 4.63 1.25 9.74
N VAL A 208 4.70 2.51 10.16
CA VAL A 208 4.74 3.67 9.28
C VAL A 208 6.11 4.33 9.40
N TYR A 209 6.68 4.77 8.28
CA TYR A 209 7.87 5.63 8.26
C TYR A 209 7.56 6.92 7.51
N GLU A 210 8.27 7.99 7.87
CA GLU A 210 8.00 9.36 7.45
C GLU A 210 9.04 9.90 6.46
N ASP A 211 8.68 10.97 5.76
CA ASP A 211 9.56 11.85 4.97
C ASP A 211 10.29 11.21 3.79
N ASP A 212 9.81 10.07 3.25
CA ASP A 212 10.55 9.30 2.23
C ASP A 212 12.00 8.99 2.63
N ASP A 213 12.25 8.93 3.95
CA ASP A 213 13.58 8.81 4.53
C ASP A 213 14.04 7.35 4.55
N PRO A 214 15.09 6.98 3.79
CA PRO A 214 15.61 5.62 3.80
C PRO A 214 16.23 5.21 5.15
N GLU A 215 16.68 6.14 6.00
CA GLU A 215 17.21 5.84 7.32
C GLU A 215 16.09 5.38 8.27
N LYS A 216 14.96 6.09 8.27
CA LYS A 216 13.76 5.69 9.02
C LYS A 216 13.23 4.33 8.56
N LEU A 217 13.19 4.10 7.24
CA LEU A 217 12.82 2.78 6.71
C LEU A 217 13.81 1.70 7.13
N ALA A 218 15.13 1.99 7.12
CA ALA A 218 16.15 1.04 7.55
C ALA A 218 16.02 0.65 9.03
N GLU A 219 15.66 1.61 9.90
CA GLU A 219 15.39 1.33 11.31
C GLU A 219 14.23 0.34 11.49
N ARG A 220 13.12 0.54 10.76
CA ARG A 220 11.97 -0.38 10.78
C ARG A 220 12.33 -1.76 10.22
N LEU A 221 13.09 -1.80 9.13
CA LEU A 221 13.58 -3.05 8.55
C LEU A 221 14.50 -3.80 9.52
N ALA A 222 15.47 -3.11 10.13
CA ALA A 222 16.38 -3.71 11.09
C ALA A 222 15.61 -4.33 12.26
N TRP A 223 14.67 -3.59 12.82
CA TRP A 223 13.81 -4.11 13.90
C TRP A 223 13.03 -5.35 13.43
N ALA A 224 12.42 -5.29 12.27
CA ALA A 224 11.61 -6.37 11.73
C ALA A 224 12.44 -7.65 11.44
N ILE A 225 13.67 -7.49 10.94
CA ILE A 225 14.60 -8.59 10.68
C ILE A 225 15.06 -9.25 11.98
N GLU A 226 15.31 -8.47 13.03
CA GLU A 226 15.78 -8.97 14.32
C GLU A 226 14.66 -9.58 15.19
N HIS A 227 13.38 -9.35 14.84
CA HIS A 227 12.23 -9.80 15.64
C HIS A 227 11.17 -10.53 14.80
N PRO A 228 11.51 -11.57 14.03
CA PRO A 228 10.58 -12.26 13.15
C PRO A 228 9.40 -12.90 13.93
N GLU A 229 9.62 -13.30 15.18
CA GLU A 229 8.57 -13.84 16.05
C GLU A 229 7.52 -12.77 16.43
N LYS A 230 7.93 -11.52 16.60
CA LYS A 230 7.01 -10.41 16.88
C LYS A 230 6.19 -10.06 15.64
N LEU A 231 6.82 -10.08 14.44
CA LEU A 231 6.07 -9.94 13.18
C LEU A 231 5.03 -11.06 13.02
N ALA A 232 5.40 -12.30 13.33
CA ALA A 232 4.46 -13.42 13.28
C ALA A 232 3.30 -13.26 14.26
N ALA A 233 3.55 -12.65 15.43
CA ALA A 233 2.51 -12.37 16.44
C ALA A 233 1.53 -11.27 16.00
N MET A 234 1.87 -10.42 15.03
CA MET A 234 0.98 -9.40 14.48
C MET A 234 -0.14 -9.98 13.58
N ARG A 235 -0.03 -11.25 13.18
CA ARG A 235 -0.95 -11.89 12.24
C ARG A 235 -2.44 -11.70 12.56
N PRO A 236 -2.92 -11.90 13.80
CA PRO A 236 -4.34 -11.67 14.12
C PRO A 236 -4.77 -10.23 13.89
N ALA A 237 -3.96 -9.26 14.31
CA ALA A 237 -4.27 -7.83 14.13
C ALA A 237 -4.27 -7.42 12.64
N CYS A 238 -3.32 -7.93 11.84
CA CYS A 238 -3.33 -7.73 10.39
C CYS A 238 -4.61 -8.27 9.74
N ARG A 239 -5.08 -9.44 10.18
CA ARG A 239 -6.34 -10.03 9.71
C ARG A 239 -7.55 -9.19 10.12
N GLU A 240 -7.60 -8.73 11.37
CA GLU A 240 -8.65 -7.84 11.87
C GLU A 240 -8.70 -6.53 11.09
N LEU A 241 -7.54 -5.93 10.79
CA LEU A 241 -7.45 -4.73 9.95
C LEU A 241 -8.04 -4.99 8.55
N TYR A 242 -7.74 -6.14 7.93
CA TYR A 242 -8.35 -6.51 6.66
C TYR A 242 -9.86 -6.69 6.80
N GLU A 243 -10.32 -7.45 7.78
CA GLU A 243 -11.74 -7.78 7.96
C GLU A 243 -12.60 -6.55 8.23
N SER A 244 -12.09 -5.61 9.03
CA SER A 244 -12.82 -4.41 9.43
C SER A 244 -12.82 -3.31 8.36
N HIS A 245 -11.80 -3.22 7.50
CA HIS A 245 -11.67 -2.09 6.56
C HIS A 245 -11.64 -2.49 5.09
N TYR A 246 -11.12 -3.68 4.77
CA TYR A 246 -10.81 -4.07 3.39
C TYR A 246 -11.61 -5.28 2.89
N SER A 247 -12.44 -5.88 3.73
CA SER A 247 -13.28 -7.01 3.30
C SER A 247 -14.40 -6.54 2.38
N LYS A 248 -14.92 -7.45 1.55
CA LYS A 248 -16.13 -7.18 0.76
C LYS A 248 -17.32 -6.76 1.62
N GLN A 249 -17.43 -7.33 2.84
CA GLN A 249 -18.52 -6.99 3.76
C GLN A 249 -18.35 -5.55 4.26
N ALA A 250 -17.17 -5.16 4.74
CA ALA A 250 -16.88 -3.81 5.20
C ALA A 250 -17.14 -2.76 4.11
N PHE A 251 -16.74 -3.06 2.87
CA PHE A 251 -17.03 -2.20 1.72
C PHE A 251 -18.52 -2.12 1.43
N SER A 252 -19.24 -3.26 1.43
CA SER A 252 -20.68 -3.30 1.18
C SER A 252 -21.43 -2.46 2.20
N ASP A 253 -21.11 -2.60 3.49
CA ASP A 253 -21.75 -1.85 4.57
C ASP A 253 -21.48 -0.34 4.45
N SER A 254 -20.22 0.02 4.17
CA SER A 254 -19.83 1.41 3.96
C SER A 254 -20.53 2.03 2.73
N LEU A 255 -20.63 1.27 1.64
CA LEU A 255 -21.30 1.73 0.42
C LEU A 255 -22.81 1.87 0.64
N GLN A 256 -23.45 0.93 1.33
CA GLN A 256 -24.87 1.03 1.69
C GLN A 256 -25.14 2.26 2.55
N GLN A 257 -24.29 2.52 3.53
CA GLN A 257 -24.39 3.73 4.35
C GLN A 257 -24.23 4.99 3.51
N ALA A 258 -23.25 5.03 2.60
CA ALA A 258 -23.03 6.15 1.69
C ALA A 258 -24.24 6.42 0.77
N VAL A 259 -24.89 5.36 0.28
CA VAL A 259 -26.11 5.46 -0.55
C VAL A 259 -27.28 6.01 0.27
N LYS A 260 -27.52 5.48 1.47
CA LYS A 260 -28.60 5.99 2.36
C LYS A 260 -28.43 7.47 2.66
N GLU A 261 -27.23 7.92 2.96
CA GLU A 261 -26.94 9.33 3.21
C GLU A 261 -27.13 10.24 1.97
N LEU A 262 -26.93 9.67 0.79
CA LEU A 262 -27.16 10.35 -0.49
C LEU A 262 -28.64 10.45 -0.85
N THR A 263 -29.42 9.41 -0.57
CA THR A 263 -30.85 9.32 -0.95
C THR A 263 -31.78 9.86 0.13
N GLY A 264 -31.28 10.01 1.37
CA GLY A 264 -32.08 10.46 2.51
C GLY A 264 -32.99 9.35 3.07
N GLU A 265 -32.64 8.09 2.79
CA GLU A 265 -33.35 6.90 3.29
C GLU A 265 -32.82 6.42 4.65
#